data_62e2e01f267856f98ec91958e272327b
#
_entry.id   62e2e01f267856f98ec91958e272327b
#
_cell.length_a   1.000
_cell.length_b   1.000
_cell.length_c   1.000
_cell.angle_alpha   90.00
_cell.angle_beta   90.00
_cell.angle_gamma   90.00
#
_symmetry.space_group_name_H-M   'P 1'
#
loop_
_entity.id
_entity.type
_entity.pdbx_description
1 polymer ?
#
loop_
_entity_poly.entity_id
_entity_poly.type
_entity_poly.pdbx_seq_one_letter_code
_entity_poly.pdbx_strand_id
1 'polypeptide(L)'
;MMERSLLRARRGGPGTRSVSLRGLRLQRVPRGLASLPGLRALSLRDNELRCLPAELGGLSRLRELNLGNNIFEEVPEQLKYLSSLQKLHLFGNKITTISPTIFDGLEKLILLNLNNNKLKYLPPEIHRLENLENMNLNNNQLESVPKELCSLQKLSELHLSHNCLITVPEEIGYMTNLRMLCLSRNQIGVLPDGLCKLRKLRILDVAGNKIQIFPIAMEDLMLMELYCEDNPLLQKQPVSAIQEEEVWSLKEIVARFIFSQLTKEDSILHTAVKKNLEACNILSKKQECAQCGQGFLNTWLECVRFVNVGQKMKISRNVHLLPVRTLLCSYKCFNHPGHGFFGIAVP
;
A
#
# COMPACT_ATOMS: atom_id res chain seq x y z
N MET A 1 42.42 8.09 9.48
CA MET A 1 41.54 6.90 9.51
C MET A 1 41.01 6.56 8.11
N MET A 2 40.54 7.52 7.34
CA MET A 2 40.01 7.39 5.97
C MET A 2 41.02 6.75 5.00
N GLU A 3 42.24 7.26 4.92
CA GLU A 3 43.29 6.72 4.05
C GLU A 3 43.65 5.24 4.39
N ARG A 4 43.62 4.88 5.65
CA ARG A 4 43.84 3.48 6.06
C ARG A 4 42.73 2.53 5.59
N SER A 5 41.48 2.96 5.60
CA SER A 5 40.36 2.17 5.09
C SER A 5 40.37 2.05 3.57
N LEU A 6 40.71 3.12 2.86
CA LEU A 6 40.93 3.12 1.41
C LEU A 6 42.15 2.33 1.01
N LEU A 7 43.26 2.43 1.76
CA LEU A 7 44.46 1.64 1.56
C LEU A 7 44.22 0.15 1.80
N ARG A 8 43.38 -0.21 2.80
CA ARG A 8 42.95 -1.61 2.99
C ARG A 8 42.12 -2.10 1.82
N ALA A 9 41.16 -1.27 1.34
CA ALA A 9 40.34 -1.60 0.18
C ALA A 9 41.22 -1.75 -1.10
N ARG A 10 42.21 -0.89 -1.30
CA ARG A 10 43.18 -0.97 -2.41
C ARG A 10 44.16 -2.15 -2.28
N ARG A 11 44.60 -2.46 -1.05
CA ARG A 11 45.46 -3.63 -0.79
C ARG A 11 44.76 -4.96 -1.06
N GLY A 12 43.42 -5.01 -1.00
CA GLY A 12 42.60 -6.14 -1.45
C GLY A 12 42.66 -6.41 -2.94
N GLY A 13 43.26 -5.52 -3.71
CA GLY A 13 43.37 -5.61 -5.19
C GLY A 13 42.04 -5.62 -5.93
N PRO A 14 42.02 -6.06 -7.18
CA PRO A 14 40.80 -6.12 -8.02
C PRO A 14 39.73 -7.08 -7.46
N GLY A 15 40.03 -7.84 -6.42
CA GLY A 15 39.11 -8.75 -5.73
C GLY A 15 38.24 -8.10 -4.65
N THR A 16 38.43 -6.82 -4.30
CA THR A 16 37.64 -6.14 -3.25
C THR A 16 36.19 -6.03 -3.67
N ARG A 17 35.32 -6.73 -2.95
CA ARG A 17 33.87 -6.77 -3.23
C ARG A 17 33.03 -5.88 -2.33
N SER A 18 33.53 -5.53 -1.15
CA SER A 18 32.80 -4.72 -0.17
C SER A 18 33.71 -3.69 0.49
N VAL A 19 33.22 -2.46 0.63
CA VAL A 19 33.90 -1.35 1.31
C VAL A 19 32.93 -0.67 2.26
N SER A 20 33.38 -0.45 3.50
CA SER A 20 32.64 0.32 4.49
C SER A 20 33.46 1.53 4.95
N LEU A 21 32.90 2.72 4.75
CA LEU A 21 33.43 4.02 5.23
C LEU A 21 32.43 4.68 6.20
N ARG A 22 31.83 3.87 7.05
CA ARG A 22 30.80 4.30 8.00
C ARG A 22 31.41 5.17 9.11
N GLY A 23 30.71 6.26 9.49
CA GLY A 23 30.99 7.04 10.69
C GLY A 23 32.32 7.84 10.65
N LEU A 24 32.79 8.19 9.45
CA LEU A 24 34.05 8.90 9.25
C LEU A 24 33.89 10.42 9.10
N ARG A 25 32.68 10.96 9.31
CA ARG A 25 32.34 12.39 9.11
C ARG A 25 32.72 12.92 7.73
N LEU A 26 32.56 12.08 6.71
CA LEU A 26 32.89 12.43 5.34
C LEU A 26 31.89 13.45 4.80
N GLN A 27 32.39 14.58 4.30
CA GLN A 27 31.58 15.57 3.55
C GLN A 27 31.58 15.27 2.04
N ARG A 28 32.59 14.53 1.56
CA ARG A 28 32.70 14.10 0.15
C ARG A 28 33.16 12.66 0.06
N VAL A 29 32.65 11.98 -0.96
CA VAL A 29 33.06 10.61 -1.25
C VAL A 29 34.48 10.62 -1.84
N PRO A 30 35.39 9.78 -1.35
CA PRO A 30 36.76 9.71 -1.87
C PRO A 30 36.79 9.23 -3.33
N ARG A 31 37.43 9.98 -4.21
CA ARG A 31 37.55 9.68 -5.64
C ARG A 31 38.12 8.29 -5.93
N GLY A 32 38.99 7.78 -5.08
CA GLY A 32 39.60 6.45 -5.24
C GLY A 32 38.64 5.27 -5.15
N LEU A 33 37.36 5.45 -4.74
CA LEU A 33 36.35 4.39 -4.74
C LEU A 33 35.91 3.98 -6.15
N ALA A 34 35.85 4.96 -7.07
CA ALA A 34 35.47 4.70 -8.45
C ALA A 34 36.47 3.79 -9.19
N SER A 35 37.72 3.68 -8.71
CA SER A 35 38.74 2.78 -9.30
C SER A 35 38.65 1.33 -8.80
N LEU A 36 37.53 0.93 -8.16
CA LEU A 36 37.31 -0.44 -7.68
C LEU A 36 36.22 -1.15 -8.53
N PRO A 37 36.52 -1.63 -9.73
CA PRO A 37 35.50 -2.15 -10.67
C PRO A 37 34.83 -3.44 -10.19
N GLY A 38 35.43 -4.12 -9.21
CA GLY A 38 34.90 -5.34 -8.60
C GLY A 38 33.91 -5.10 -7.46
N LEU A 39 33.68 -3.84 -7.05
CA LEU A 39 32.89 -3.50 -5.87
C LEU A 39 31.41 -3.89 -6.06
N ARG A 40 30.88 -4.63 -5.06
CA ARG A 40 29.47 -5.09 -5.03
C ARG A 40 28.67 -4.45 -3.89
N ALA A 41 29.33 -4.09 -2.80
CA ALA A 41 28.69 -3.45 -1.65
C ALA A 41 29.51 -2.24 -1.18
N LEU A 42 28.84 -1.11 -1.00
CA LEU A 42 29.43 0.13 -0.51
C LEU A 42 28.58 0.71 0.61
N SER A 43 29.17 0.86 1.79
CA SER A 43 28.53 1.57 2.90
C SER A 43 29.22 2.89 3.16
N LEU A 44 28.47 3.98 3.02
CA LEU A 44 28.81 5.35 3.33
C LEU A 44 27.92 5.92 4.45
N ARG A 45 27.29 5.01 5.22
CA ARG A 45 26.37 5.33 6.28
C ARG A 45 27.01 6.17 7.39
N ASP A 46 26.22 6.98 8.10
CA ASP A 46 26.62 7.79 9.26
C ASP A 46 27.76 8.76 8.91
N ASN A 47 27.59 9.55 7.84
CA ASN A 47 28.52 10.60 7.38
C ASN A 47 27.79 11.94 7.19
N GLU A 48 28.45 12.92 6.58
CA GLU A 48 27.94 14.26 6.32
C GLU A 48 27.87 14.55 4.81
N LEU A 49 27.50 13.54 4.02
CA LEU A 49 27.46 13.63 2.56
C LEU A 49 26.21 14.41 2.10
N ARG A 50 26.42 15.35 1.16
CA ARG A 50 25.35 16.09 0.48
C ARG A 50 25.12 15.62 -0.96
N CYS A 51 26.16 15.13 -1.61
CA CYS A 51 26.11 14.68 -3.00
C CYS A 51 27.06 13.50 -3.24
N LEU A 52 26.86 12.82 -4.37
CA LEU A 52 27.75 11.79 -4.86
C LEU A 52 28.57 12.33 -6.04
N PRO A 53 29.84 11.94 -6.18
CA PRO A 53 30.63 12.29 -7.35
C PRO A 53 30.15 11.53 -8.59
N ALA A 54 30.28 12.13 -9.78
CA ALA A 54 29.83 11.53 -11.03
C ALA A 54 30.51 10.18 -11.31
N GLU A 55 31.76 10.05 -10.91
CA GLU A 55 32.60 8.86 -11.09
C GLU A 55 32.01 7.62 -10.37
N LEU A 56 31.16 7.82 -9.36
CA LEU A 56 30.51 6.71 -8.66
C LEU A 56 29.58 5.90 -9.59
N GLY A 57 28.97 6.55 -10.58
CA GLY A 57 28.18 5.91 -11.61
C GLY A 57 28.91 4.83 -12.42
N GLY A 58 30.24 4.87 -12.43
CA GLY A 58 31.08 3.85 -13.05
C GLY A 58 31.14 2.50 -12.32
N LEU A 59 30.57 2.39 -11.12
CA LEU A 59 30.53 1.14 -10.35
C LEU A 59 29.42 0.19 -10.85
N SER A 60 29.53 -0.25 -12.09
CA SER A 60 28.52 -1.03 -12.81
C SER A 60 28.19 -2.40 -12.17
N ARG A 61 29.02 -2.91 -11.25
CA ARG A 61 28.81 -4.16 -10.52
C ARG A 61 28.25 -3.97 -9.11
N LEU A 62 28.00 -2.72 -8.68
CA LEU A 62 27.51 -2.40 -7.35
C LEU A 62 26.07 -2.94 -7.21
N ARG A 63 25.86 -3.76 -6.16
CA ARG A 63 24.56 -4.37 -5.85
C ARG A 63 23.92 -3.79 -4.60
N GLU A 64 24.72 -3.30 -3.66
CA GLU A 64 24.25 -2.73 -2.41
C GLU A 64 24.95 -1.41 -2.16
N LEU A 65 24.15 -0.36 -1.94
CA LEU A 65 24.62 0.98 -1.59
C LEU A 65 23.87 1.48 -0.35
N ASN A 66 24.64 1.77 0.70
CA ASN A 66 24.09 2.33 1.92
C ASN A 66 24.57 3.78 2.14
N LEU A 67 23.64 4.72 1.98
CA LEU A 67 23.79 6.16 2.17
C LEU A 67 22.99 6.66 3.39
N GLY A 68 22.54 5.76 4.26
CA GLY A 68 21.74 6.10 5.42
C GLY A 68 22.45 7.04 6.40
N ASN A 69 21.69 7.88 7.10
CA ASN A 69 22.16 8.86 8.06
C ASN A 69 23.26 9.77 7.47
N ASN A 70 22.90 10.49 6.43
CA ASN A 70 23.67 11.55 5.81
C ASN A 70 22.82 12.84 5.76
N ILE A 71 23.18 13.79 4.93
CA ILE A 71 22.48 15.07 4.82
C ILE A 71 22.03 15.37 3.38
N PHE A 72 21.69 14.33 2.60
CA PHE A 72 21.13 14.48 1.26
C PHE A 72 19.76 15.16 1.34
N GLU A 73 19.56 16.17 0.51
CA GLU A 73 18.27 16.88 0.37
C GLU A 73 17.45 16.35 -0.82
N GLU A 74 18.13 15.71 -1.78
CA GLU A 74 17.56 15.05 -2.94
C GLU A 74 18.20 13.68 -3.12
N VAL A 75 17.51 12.77 -3.82
CA VAL A 75 18.11 11.49 -4.22
C VAL A 75 19.15 11.76 -5.31
N PRO A 76 20.43 11.34 -5.12
CA PRO A 76 21.49 11.66 -6.07
C PRO A 76 21.25 11.09 -7.46
N GLU A 77 21.30 11.92 -8.49
CA GLU A 77 21.09 11.53 -9.89
C GLU A 77 22.07 10.47 -10.41
N GLN A 78 23.27 10.39 -9.82
CA GLN A 78 24.28 9.40 -10.17
C GLN A 78 23.80 7.96 -9.97
N LEU A 79 22.77 7.75 -9.15
CA LEU A 79 22.21 6.43 -8.90
C LEU A 79 21.62 5.77 -10.14
N LYS A 80 21.10 6.55 -11.11
CA LYS A 80 20.54 6.04 -12.37
C LYS A 80 21.57 5.24 -13.22
N TYR A 81 22.86 5.45 -12.99
CA TYR A 81 23.92 4.73 -13.70
C TYR A 81 24.30 3.40 -13.04
N LEU A 82 23.78 3.10 -11.85
CA LEU A 82 24.08 1.89 -11.09
C LEU A 82 23.14 0.73 -11.45
N SER A 83 23.16 0.32 -12.71
CA SER A 83 22.20 -0.65 -13.30
C SER A 83 22.22 -2.07 -12.69
N SER A 84 23.19 -2.37 -11.83
CA SER A 84 23.23 -3.64 -11.09
C SER A 84 22.73 -3.53 -9.66
N LEU A 85 22.26 -2.34 -9.22
CA LEU A 85 21.87 -2.08 -7.85
C LEU A 85 20.62 -2.89 -7.48
N GLN A 86 20.71 -3.60 -6.35
CA GLN A 86 19.65 -4.44 -5.81
C GLN A 86 19.12 -3.89 -4.48
N LYS A 87 19.99 -3.28 -3.68
CA LYS A 87 19.62 -2.72 -2.38
C LYS A 87 20.11 -1.28 -2.26
N LEU A 88 19.19 -0.38 -2.01
CA LEU A 88 19.46 1.04 -1.82
C LEU A 88 18.90 1.52 -0.48
N HIS A 89 19.78 2.00 0.37
CA HIS A 89 19.42 2.59 1.66
C HIS A 89 19.75 4.08 1.67
N LEU A 90 18.71 4.90 1.83
CA LEU A 90 18.75 6.36 1.92
C LEU A 90 18.05 6.87 3.20
N PHE A 91 17.83 6.00 4.17
CA PHE A 91 17.15 6.35 5.42
C PHE A 91 17.91 7.41 6.23
N GLY A 92 17.16 8.21 7.02
CA GLY A 92 17.78 9.18 7.92
C GLY A 92 18.51 10.30 7.19
N ASN A 93 17.95 10.78 6.09
CA ASN A 93 18.43 11.94 5.34
C ASN A 93 17.46 13.12 5.44
N LYS A 94 17.59 14.11 4.58
CA LYS A 94 16.71 15.27 4.50
C LYS A 94 15.99 15.33 3.15
N ILE A 95 15.80 14.17 2.49
CA ILE A 95 15.30 14.09 1.11
C ILE A 95 13.86 14.59 1.06
N THR A 96 13.62 15.58 0.22
CA THR A 96 12.30 16.18 -0.01
C THR A 96 11.68 15.73 -1.32
N THR A 97 12.49 15.39 -2.32
CA THR A 97 12.07 15.06 -3.67
C THR A 97 12.88 13.90 -4.27
N ILE A 98 12.26 13.19 -5.21
CA ILE A 98 12.90 12.14 -6.02
C ILE A 98 12.70 12.53 -7.47
N SER A 99 13.80 12.72 -8.22
CA SER A 99 13.71 12.93 -9.67
C SER A 99 13.17 11.69 -10.38
N PRO A 100 12.19 11.82 -11.28
CA PRO A 100 11.64 10.69 -12.04
C PRO A 100 12.69 9.88 -12.81
N THR A 101 13.73 10.56 -13.32
CA THR A 101 14.79 9.95 -14.14
C THR A 101 15.67 8.95 -13.38
N ILE A 102 15.64 8.95 -12.06
CA ILE A 102 16.43 8.01 -11.24
C ILE A 102 16.01 6.57 -11.47
N PHE A 103 14.73 6.36 -11.71
CA PHE A 103 14.16 5.01 -11.85
C PHE A 103 14.53 4.35 -13.18
N ASP A 104 14.98 5.12 -14.18
CA ASP A 104 15.37 4.59 -15.50
C ASP A 104 16.53 3.60 -15.43
N GLY A 105 17.38 3.68 -14.40
CA GLY A 105 18.56 2.81 -14.26
C GLY A 105 18.49 1.82 -13.10
N LEU A 106 17.40 1.80 -12.32
CA LEU A 106 17.28 0.98 -11.12
C LEU A 106 16.38 -0.25 -11.28
N GLU A 107 16.29 -0.80 -12.49
CA GLU A 107 15.40 -1.91 -12.85
C GLU A 107 15.63 -3.18 -12.01
N LYS A 108 16.85 -3.39 -11.47
CA LYS A 108 17.17 -4.56 -10.64
C LYS A 108 16.99 -4.35 -9.15
N LEU A 109 16.41 -3.20 -8.77
CA LEU A 109 16.23 -2.88 -7.35
C LEU A 109 15.20 -3.81 -6.71
N ILE A 110 15.59 -4.43 -5.60
CA ILE A 110 14.76 -5.35 -4.80
C ILE A 110 14.33 -4.67 -3.50
N LEU A 111 15.21 -3.84 -2.94
CA LEU A 111 14.96 -3.14 -1.69
C LEU A 111 15.26 -1.66 -1.82
N LEU A 112 14.28 -0.83 -1.46
CA LEU A 112 14.41 0.62 -1.36
C LEU A 112 14.01 1.09 0.04
N ASN A 113 14.96 1.65 0.78
CA ASN A 113 14.70 2.20 2.10
C ASN A 113 14.93 3.71 2.13
N LEU A 114 13.84 4.46 2.20
CA LEU A 114 13.76 5.92 2.32
C LEU A 114 13.17 6.37 3.66
N ASN A 115 13.16 5.48 4.67
CA ASN A 115 12.64 5.77 6.00
C ASN A 115 13.32 7.02 6.59
N ASN A 116 12.54 7.77 7.37
CA ASN A 116 13.04 8.95 8.09
C ASN A 116 13.68 9.99 7.15
N ASN A 117 12.84 10.52 6.24
CA ASN A 117 13.15 11.62 5.33
C ASN A 117 12.04 12.68 5.39
N LYS A 118 11.94 13.54 4.38
CA LYS A 118 10.95 14.63 4.29
C LYS A 118 10.13 14.58 3.00
N LEU A 119 9.95 13.38 2.43
CA LEU A 119 9.22 13.20 1.18
C LEU A 119 7.75 13.55 1.38
N LYS A 120 7.20 14.39 0.49
CA LYS A 120 5.78 14.72 0.44
C LYS A 120 5.03 13.92 -0.62
N TYR A 121 5.71 13.59 -1.70
CA TYR A 121 5.14 12.89 -2.86
C TYR A 121 6.13 11.86 -3.39
N LEU A 122 5.58 10.86 -4.08
CA LEU A 122 6.34 9.92 -4.90
C LEU A 122 6.00 10.18 -6.38
N PRO A 123 6.99 10.23 -7.27
CA PRO A 123 6.72 10.38 -8.69
C PRO A 123 6.08 9.12 -9.27
N PRO A 124 5.16 9.24 -10.26
CA PRO A 124 4.50 8.10 -10.91
C PRO A 124 5.47 7.07 -11.49
N GLU A 125 6.64 7.51 -11.93
CA GLU A 125 7.71 6.69 -12.50
C GLU A 125 8.25 5.62 -11.53
N ILE A 126 7.86 5.66 -10.26
CA ILE A 126 8.13 4.59 -9.28
C ILE A 126 7.71 3.20 -9.80
N HIS A 127 6.72 3.13 -10.69
CA HIS A 127 6.27 1.89 -11.33
C HIS A 127 7.37 1.15 -12.11
N ARG A 128 8.44 1.84 -12.51
CA ARG A 128 9.59 1.25 -13.23
C ARG A 128 10.44 0.31 -12.38
N LEU A 129 10.25 0.34 -11.06
CA LEU A 129 10.94 -0.58 -10.13
C LEU A 129 10.28 -1.97 -10.12
N GLU A 130 10.09 -2.61 -11.25
CA GLU A 130 9.32 -3.85 -11.43
C GLU A 130 9.82 -5.04 -10.60
N ASN A 131 11.07 -5.00 -10.14
CA ASN A 131 11.67 -6.05 -9.32
C ASN A 131 11.64 -5.75 -7.82
N LEU A 132 11.02 -4.63 -7.42
CA LEU A 132 11.00 -4.22 -6.01
C LEU A 132 10.12 -5.16 -5.18
N GLU A 133 10.71 -5.69 -4.09
CA GLU A 133 10.05 -6.59 -3.15
C GLU A 133 9.79 -5.93 -1.79
N ASN A 134 10.65 -4.99 -1.40
CA ASN A 134 10.55 -4.31 -0.11
C ASN A 134 10.73 -2.80 -0.27
N MET A 135 9.74 -2.02 0.16
CA MET A 135 9.78 -0.57 0.16
C MET A 135 9.48 -0.01 1.55
N ASN A 136 10.41 0.76 2.08
CA ASN A 136 10.24 1.42 3.36
C ASN A 136 10.25 2.95 3.20
N LEU A 137 9.10 3.55 3.46
CA LEU A 137 8.80 4.98 3.41
C LEU A 137 8.31 5.52 4.77
N ASN A 138 8.48 4.75 5.85
CA ASN A 138 8.07 5.19 7.18
C ASN A 138 8.70 6.53 7.56
N ASN A 139 8.04 7.29 8.42
CA ASN A 139 8.55 8.57 8.94
C ASN A 139 8.93 9.54 7.80
N ASN A 140 7.97 9.85 6.94
CA ASN A 140 8.03 10.88 5.92
C ASN A 140 6.86 11.86 6.08
N GLN A 141 6.56 12.65 5.05
CA GLN A 141 5.46 13.61 5.03
C GLN A 141 4.52 13.33 3.84
N LEU A 142 4.40 12.05 3.41
CA LEU A 142 3.62 11.68 2.24
C LEU A 142 2.14 11.99 2.47
N GLU A 143 1.56 12.77 1.57
CA GLU A 143 0.14 13.16 1.59
C GLU A 143 -0.73 12.18 0.82
N SER A 144 -0.15 11.50 -0.17
CA SER A 144 -0.83 10.50 -1.00
C SER A 144 0.13 9.42 -1.51
N VAL A 145 -0.43 8.31 -1.93
CA VAL A 145 0.26 7.21 -2.64
C VAL A 145 -0.18 7.26 -4.10
N PRO A 146 0.74 7.38 -5.07
CA PRO A 146 0.38 7.35 -6.48
C PRO A 146 -0.16 5.97 -6.87
N LYS A 147 -1.22 5.93 -7.69
CA LYS A 147 -1.81 4.66 -8.16
C LYS A 147 -0.81 3.80 -8.95
N GLU A 148 0.16 4.42 -9.58
CA GLU A 148 1.25 3.76 -10.33
C GLU A 148 2.12 2.89 -9.42
N LEU A 149 2.27 3.23 -8.13
CA LEU A 149 2.94 2.36 -7.15
C LEU A 149 2.26 0.99 -7.08
N CYS A 150 0.94 0.96 -7.22
CA CYS A 150 0.16 -0.26 -7.10
C CYS A 150 0.39 -1.25 -8.26
N SER A 151 1.11 -0.88 -9.30
CA SER A 151 1.52 -1.77 -10.39
C SER A 151 2.74 -2.65 -10.05
N LEU A 152 3.41 -2.42 -8.91
CA LEU A 152 4.58 -3.18 -8.49
C LEU A 152 4.19 -4.59 -8.04
N GLN A 153 4.08 -5.50 -8.99
CA GLN A 153 3.57 -6.87 -8.80
C GLN A 153 4.44 -7.74 -7.89
N LYS A 154 5.73 -7.44 -7.71
CA LYS A 154 6.63 -8.21 -6.85
C LYS A 154 6.70 -7.69 -5.43
N LEU A 155 6.09 -6.54 -5.14
CA LEU A 155 6.16 -5.94 -3.82
C LEU A 155 5.47 -6.84 -2.80
N SER A 156 6.23 -7.24 -1.78
CA SER A 156 5.79 -8.09 -0.68
C SER A 156 5.65 -7.34 0.64
N GLU A 157 6.40 -6.27 0.82
CA GLU A 157 6.38 -5.45 2.03
C GLU A 157 6.35 -3.97 1.67
N LEU A 158 5.34 -3.26 2.17
CA LEU A 158 5.17 -1.82 1.99
C LEU A 158 4.96 -1.14 3.34
N HIS A 159 5.91 -0.30 3.72
CA HIS A 159 5.90 0.43 4.96
C HIS A 159 5.68 1.93 4.71
N LEU A 160 4.55 2.45 5.17
CA LEU A 160 4.09 3.83 5.02
C LEU A 160 3.68 4.47 6.36
N SER A 161 4.06 3.86 7.49
CA SER A 161 3.72 4.35 8.83
C SER A 161 4.34 5.72 9.11
N HIS A 162 3.67 6.52 9.96
CA HIS A 162 4.12 7.87 10.31
C HIS A 162 4.29 8.77 9.07
N ASN A 163 3.19 8.95 8.34
CA ASN A 163 3.07 9.88 7.20
C ASN A 163 1.81 10.75 7.38
N CYS A 164 1.41 11.47 6.33
CA CYS A 164 0.23 12.34 6.33
C CYS A 164 -0.87 11.83 5.39
N LEU A 165 -0.92 10.51 5.12
CA LEU A 165 -1.85 9.92 4.17
C LEU A 165 -3.30 10.08 4.65
N ILE A 166 -4.16 10.60 3.78
CA ILE A 166 -5.60 10.73 4.02
C ILE A 166 -6.36 9.55 3.43
N THR A 167 -5.89 9.03 2.29
CA THR A 167 -6.51 7.91 1.57
C THR A 167 -5.45 6.94 1.06
N VAL A 168 -5.90 5.73 0.75
CA VAL A 168 -5.14 4.71 0.01
C VAL A 168 -5.90 4.45 -1.29
N PRO A 169 -5.23 4.38 -2.46
CA PRO A 169 -5.91 4.16 -3.73
C PRO A 169 -6.56 2.78 -3.82
N GLU A 170 -7.69 2.67 -4.52
CA GLU A 170 -8.38 1.40 -4.78
C GLU A 170 -7.48 0.39 -5.52
N GLU A 171 -6.56 0.89 -6.31
CA GLU A 171 -5.57 0.12 -7.06
C GLU A 171 -4.63 -0.69 -6.18
N ILE A 172 -4.58 -0.44 -4.85
CA ILE A 172 -3.82 -1.26 -3.90
C ILE A 172 -4.14 -2.76 -4.07
N GLY A 173 -5.37 -3.08 -4.48
CA GLY A 173 -5.81 -4.45 -4.76
C GLY A 173 -5.07 -5.16 -5.89
N TYR A 174 -4.30 -4.44 -6.71
CA TYR A 174 -3.48 -5.04 -7.77
C TYR A 174 -2.15 -5.61 -7.26
N MET A 175 -1.75 -5.27 -6.04
CA MET A 175 -0.50 -5.73 -5.44
C MET A 175 -0.65 -7.15 -4.86
N THR A 176 -0.98 -8.13 -5.68
CA THR A 176 -1.40 -9.48 -5.29
C THR A 176 -0.35 -10.28 -4.52
N ASN A 177 0.91 -9.85 -4.51
CA ASN A 177 1.99 -10.47 -3.75
C ASN A 177 2.26 -9.80 -2.38
N LEU A 178 1.54 -8.72 -2.05
CA LEU A 178 1.74 -8.01 -0.80
C LEU A 178 1.38 -8.89 0.40
N ARG A 179 2.33 -9.00 1.35
CA ARG A 179 2.21 -9.80 2.57
C ARG A 179 2.15 -8.93 3.82
N MET A 180 2.80 -7.78 3.79
CA MET A 180 2.82 -6.82 4.89
C MET A 180 2.53 -5.42 4.37
N LEU A 181 1.54 -4.77 4.99
CA LEU A 181 1.17 -3.37 4.73
C LEU A 181 1.09 -2.62 6.05
N CYS A 182 2.00 -1.66 6.24
CA CYS A 182 2.04 -0.81 7.43
C CYS A 182 1.62 0.62 7.06
N LEU A 183 0.51 1.05 7.60
CA LEU A 183 -0.12 2.36 7.40
C LEU A 183 -0.35 3.09 8.72
N SER A 184 0.20 2.60 9.83
CA SER A 184 -0.06 3.19 11.16
C SER A 184 0.38 4.65 11.24
N ARG A 185 -0.32 5.41 12.12
CA ARG A 185 -0.04 6.83 12.38
C ARG A 185 -0.06 7.67 11.10
N ASN A 186 -1.20 7.62 10.41
CA ASN A 186 -1.58 8.46 9.28
C ASN A 186 -2.91 9.19 9.61
N GLN A 187 -3.60 9.68 8.58
CA GLN A 187 -4.88 10.38 8.72
C GLN A 187 -5.99 9.68 7.93
N ILE A 188 -5.85 8.37 7.70
CA ILE A 188 -6.75 7.59 6.85
C ILE A 188 -8.10 7.44 7.55
N GLY A 189 -9.17 7.93 6.90
CA GLY A 189 -10.54 7.79 7.39
C GLY A 189 -11.25 6.56 6.85
N VAL A 190 -10.97 6.19 5.61
CA VAL A 190 -11.63 5.08 4.90
C VAL A 190 -10.57 4.21 4.23
N LEU A 191 -10.68 2.90 4.42
CA LEU A 191 -9.87 1.93 3.69
C LEU A 191 -10.59 1.52 2.40
N PRO A 192 -9.86 1.40 1.27
CA PRO A 192 -10.45 1.02 0.00
C PRO A 192 -10.92 -0.44 0.00
N ASP A 193 -11.99 -0.75 -0.74
CA ASP A 193 -12.46 -2.12 -0.93
C ASP A 193 -11.43 -2.98 -1.69
N GLY A 194 -10.59 -2.34 -2.51
CA GLY A 194 -9.45 -2.98 -3.16
C GLY A 194 -8.51 -3.71 -2.21
N LEU A 195 -8.36 -3.24 -0.97
CA LEU A 195 -7.57 -3.89 0.07
C LEU A 195 -7.97 -5.36 0.27
N CYS A 196 -9.27 -5.64 0.19
CA CYS A 196 -9.81 -6.99 0.39
C CYS A 196 -9.45 -7.98 -0.72
N LYS A 197 -8.87 -7.52 -1.83
CA LYS A 197 -8.36 -8.36 -2.93
C LYS A 197 -6.97 -8.95 -2.64
N LEU A 198 -6.29 -8.48 -1.60
CA LEU A 198 -4.92 -8.86 -1.24
C LEU A 198 -4.88 -10.21 -0.53
N ARG A 199 -5.13 -11.31 -1.23
CA ARG A 199 -5.25 -12.66 -0.67
C ARG A 199 -3.97 -13.20 0.01
N LYS A 200 -2.80 -12.61 -0.27
CA LYS A 200 -1.53 -12.96 0.37
C LYS A 200 -1.18 -12.08 1.56
N LEU A 201 -1.99 -11.06 1.85
CA LEU A 201 -1.75 -10.18 2.99
C LEU A 201 -1.84 -10.97 4.29
N ARG A 202 -0.83 -10.82 5.16
CA ARG A 202 -0.73 -11.49 6.45
C ARG A 202 -0.70 -10.52 7.62
N ILE A 203 -0.08 -9.38 7.42
CA ILE A 203 0.06 -8.34 8.44
C ILE A 203 -0.49 -7.04 7.88
N LEU A 204 -1.46 -6.48 8.58
CA LEU A 204 -2.03 -5.17 8.30
C LEU A 204 -1.93 -4.32 9.57
N ASP A 205 -1.18 -3.23 9.48
CA ASP A 205 -1.06 -2.24 10.55
C ASP A 205 -1.69 -0.93 10.10
N VAL A 206 -2.83 -0.59 10.69
CA VAL A 206 -3.59 0.65 10.47
C VAL A 206 -3.81 1.42 11.78
N ALA A 207 -3.07 1.11 12.82
CA ALA A 207 -3.19 1.76 14.13
C ALA A 207 -2.97 3.27 14.04
N GLY A 208 -3.63 4.04 14.91
CA GLY A 208 -3.45 5.49 14.99
C GLY A 208 -3.88 6.24 13.72
N ASN A 209 -5.02 5.88 13.15
CA ASN A 209 -5.66 6.54 12.02
C ASN A 209 -7.02 7.12 12.41
N LYS A 210 -7.86 7.45 11.44
CA LYS A 210 -9.22 7.99 11.63
C LYS A 210 -10.30 7.02 11.16
N ILE A 211 -10.00 5.73 11.13
CA ILE A 211 -10.89 4.69 10.61
C ILE A 211 -12.05 4.48 11.59
N GLN A 212 -13.27 4.50 11.06
CA GLN A 212 -14.47 4.20 11.82
C GLN A 212 -15.02 2.81 11.49
N ILE A 213 -14.93 2.41 10.22
CA ILE A 213 -15.53 1.18 9.69
C ILE A 213 -14.53 0.53 8.73
N PHE A 214 -14.45 -0.79 8.75
CA PHE A 214 -13.66 -1.58 7.82
C PHE A 214 -14.45 -1.95 6.55
N PRO A 215 -13.77 -2.22 5.42
CA PRO A 215 -14.41 -2.64 4.17
C PRO A 215 -15.24 -3.92 4.31
N ILE A 216 -16.21 -4.11 3.42
CA ILE A 216 -17.20 -5.21 3.46
C ILE A 216 -16.55 -6.60 3.53
N ALA A 217 -15.56 -6.86 2.68
CA ALA A 217 -14.92 -8.17 2.56
C ALA A 217 -13.66 -8.32 3.45
N MET A 218 -13.54 -7.53 4.52
CA MET A 218 -12.38 -7.57 5.41
C MET A 218 -12.18 -8.93 6.06
N GLU A 219 -13.27 -9.64 6.36
CA GLU A 219 -13.24 -10.98 6.97
C GLU A 219 -12.76 -12.10 6.01
N ASP A 220 -12.72 -11.83 4.70
CA ASP A 220 -12.20 -12.76 3.69
C ASP A 220 -10.67 -12.72 3.60
N LEU A 221 -10.04 -11.73 4.21
CA LEU A 221 -8.59 -11.65 4.28
C LEU A 221 -8.05 -12.71 5.26
N MET A 222 -7.01 -13.38 4.83
CA MET A 222 -6.33 -14.40 5.65
C MET A 222 -5.22 -13.76 6.50
N LEU A 223 -5.57 -12.69 7.22
CA LEU A 223 -4.63 -11.98 8.09
C LEU A 223 -4.19 -12.87 9.25
N MET A 224 -2.93 -12.80 9.58
CA MET A 224 -2.35 -13.35 10.81
C MET A 224 -2.35 -12.31 11.93
N GLU A 225 -2.08 -11.05 11.57
CA GLU A 225 -2.00 -9.94 12.51
C GLU A 225 -2.72 -8.71 11.95
N LEU A 226 -3.57 -8.10 12.78
CA LEU A 226 -4.25 -6.84 12.52
C LEU A 226 -4.00 -5.88 13.68
N TYR A 227 -3.36 -4.76 13.40
CA TYR A 227 -3.18 -3.66 14.35
C TYR A 227 -4.08 -2.50 13.95
N CYS A 228 -5.08 -2.18 14.78
CA CYS A 228 -6.09 -1.16 14.51
C CYS A 228 -6.45 -0.31 15.72
N GLU A 229 -5.63 -0.35 16.78
CA GLU A 229 -5.76 0.50 17.95
C GLU A 229 -5.66 1.99 17.58
N ASP A 230 -6.10 2.85 18.50
CA ASP A 230 -6.08 4.32 18.33
C ASP A 230 -6.80 4.81 17.06
N ASN A 231 -7.86 4.09 16.66
CA ASN A 231 -8.82 4.52 15.64
C ASN A 231 -10.18 4.79 16.30
N PRO A 232 -10.97 5.76 15.81
CA PRO A 232 -12.31 6.03 16.35
C PRO A 232 -13.33 5.01 15.82
N LEU A 233 -13.05 3.70 16.01
CA LEU A 233 -13.91 2.63 15.55
C LEU A 233 -15.30 2.75 16.12
N LEU A 234 -16.33 2.56 15.30
CA LEU A 234 -17.71 2.55 15.74
C LEU A 234 -17.93 1.51 16.83
N GLN A 235 -18.62 1.93 17.86
CA GLN A 235 -19.05 1.05 18.95
C GLN A 235 -20.46 0.54 18.68
N LYS A 236 -20.73 -0.68 19.15
CA LYS A 236 -22.05 -1.29 19.05
C LYS A 236 -23.05 -0.50 19.91
N GLN A 237 -23.84 0.35 19.25
CA GLN A 237 -24.93 1.10 19.87
C GLN A 237 -26.24 0.77 19.17
N PRO A 238 -27.37 0.68 19.91
CA PRO A 238 -28.67 0.51 19.29
C PRO A 238 -28.99 1.70 18.40
N VAL A 239 -29.42 1.46 17.18
CA VAL A 239 -29.83 2.51 16.23
C VAL A 239 -31.32 2.34 15.94
N SER A 240 -32.08 3.42 16.08
CA SER A 240 -33.45 3.51 15.60
C SER A 240 -33.42 4.04 14.18
N ALA A 241 -33.91 3.30 13.21
CA ALA A 241 -34.10 3.77 11.84
C ALA A 241 -35.49 4.37 11.70
N ILE A 242 -35.58 5.56 11.09
CA ILE A 242 -36.84 6.12 10.61
C ILE A 242 -37.05 5.54 9.21
N GLN A 243 -38.19 4.89 8.99
CA GLN A 243 -38.51 4.28 7.71
C GLN A 243 -39.09 5.37 6.79
N GLU A 244 -38.39 5.67 5.69
CA GLU A 244 -38.94 6.42 4.58
C GLU A 244 -39.34 5.45 3.45
N GLU A 245 -40.43 5.77 2.72
CA GLU A 245 -40.82 5.00 1.55
C GLU A 245 -39.79 5.18 0.43
N GLU A 246 -39.21 4.08 -0.01
CA GLU A 246 -38.12 4.05 -0.97
C GLU A 246 -38.67 3.90 -2.38
N VAL A 247 -38.51 4.93 -3.23
CA VAL A 247 -38.85 4.86 -4.64
C VAL A 247 -37.63 4.55 -5.47
N TRP A 248 -37.56 3.33 -5.99
CA TRP A 248 -36.45 2.91 -6.83
C TRP A 248 -36.50 3.54 -8.23
N SER A 249 -35.34 3.91 -8.77
CA SER A 249 -35.25 4.32 -10.17
C SER A 249 -35.60 3.15 -11.11
N LEU A 250 -36.10 3.45 -12.29
CA LEU A 250 -36.40 2.43 -13.30
C LEU A 250 -35.18 1.56 -13.61
N LYS A 251 -33.98 2.18 -13.65
CA LYS A 251 -32.71 1.49 -13.84
C LYS A 251 -32.46 0.44 -12.74
N GLU A 252 -32.73 0.80 -11.49
CA GLU A 252 -32.57 -0.09 -10.34
C GLU A 252 -33.58 -1.26 -10.38
N ILE A 253 -34.84 -0.98 -10.69
CA ILE A 253 -35.91 -1.98 -10.81
C ILE A 253 -35.54 -3.02 -11.88
N VAL A 254 -35.14 -2.55 -13.07
CA VAL A 254 -34.74 -3.40 -14.19
C VAL A 254 -33.49 -4.21 -13.86
N ALA A 255 -32.49 -3.60 -13.22
CA ALA A 255 -31.28 -4.29 -12.82
C ALA A 255 -31.56 -5.43 -11.82
N ARG A 256 -32.37 -5.16 -10.79
CA ARG A 256 -32.79 -6.20 -9.80
C ARG A 256 -33.52 -7.34 -10.45
N PHE A 257 -34.41 -7.05 -11.41
CA PHE A 257 -35.09 -8.07 -12.19
C PHE A 257 -34.08 -8.92 -12.97
N ILE A 258 -33.16 -8.29 -13.71
CA ILE A 258 -32.13 -9.00 -14.47
C ILE A 258 -31.27 -9.86 -13.53
N PHE A 259 -30.80 -9.36 -12.39
CA PHE A 259 -30.03 -10.13 -11.43
C PHE A 259 -30.79 -11.35 -10.92
N SER A 260 -32.10 -11.22 -10.65
CA SER A 260 -32.93 -12.35 -10.22
C SER A 260 -33.09 -13.42 -11.31
N GLN A 261 -33.09 -13.02 -12.59
CA GLN A 261 -33.19 -13.97 -13.71
C GLN A 261 -31.83 -14.60 -14.05
N LEU A 262 -30.72 -13.87 -13.87
CA LEU A 262 -29.38 -14.40 -14.11
C LEU A 262 -28.96 -15.47 -13.09
N THR A 263 -29.67 -15.67 -11.99
CA THR A 263 -29.46 -16.80 -11.07
C THR A 263 -30.02 -18.12 -11.65
N LYS A 264 -30.84 -18.06 -12.70
CA LYS A 264 -31.43 -19.25 -13.36
C LYS A 264 -30.52 -19.66 -14.53
N GLU A 265 -30.06 -20.91 -14.54
CA GLU A 265 -29.12 -21.42 -15.56
C GLU A 265 -29.63 -21.27 -17.01
N ASP A 266 -30.93 -21.42 -17.23
CA ASP A 266 -31.57 -21.40 -18.57
C ASP A 266 -32.07 -19.99 -18.99
N SER A 267 -31.61 -18.93 -18.35
CA SER A 267 -32.10 -17.57 -18.67
C SER A 267 -31.60 -17.07 -20.02
N ILE A 268 -32.54 -16.73 -20.91
CA ILE A 268 -32.27 -16.06 -22.21
C ILE A 268 -31.48 -14.75 -22.02
N LEU A 269 -31.59 -14.12 -20.85
CA LEU A 269 -30.91 -12.88 -20.52
C LEU A 269 -29.39 -13.03 -20.44
N HIS A 270 -28.83 -14.21 -20.16
CA HIS A 270 -27.38 -14.45 -20.19
C HIS A 270 -26.77 -14.09 -21.55
N THR A 271 -27.41 -14.52 -22.62
CA THR A 271 -26.93 -14.26 -23.98
C THR A 271 -27.17 -12.80 -24.40
N ALA A 272 -28.32 -12.24 -24.03
CA ALA A 272 -28.68 -10.86 -24.35
C ALA A 272 -27.74 -9.86 -23.64
N VAL A 273 -27.47 -10.04 -22.37
CA VAL A 273 -26.57 -9.17 -21.59
C VAL A 273 -25.14 -9.25 -22.14
N LYS A 274 -24.62 -10.45 -22.42
CA LYS A 274 -23.26 -10.62 -22.98
C LYS A 274 -23.07 -9.92 -24.34
N LYS A 275 -24.13 -9.78 -25.13
CA LYS A 275 -24.08 -9.07 -26.43
C LYS A 275 -24.13 -7.55 -26.33
N ASN A 276 -24.53 -7.00 -25.18
CA ASN A 276 -24.65 -5.56 -24.97
C ASN A 276 -23.59 -5.07 -24.00
N LEU A 277 -22.57 -4.37 -24.52
CA LEU A 277 -21.41 -3.90 -23.73
C LEU A 277 -21.82 -2.91 -22.64
N GLU A 278 -22.81 -2.05 -22.93
CA GLU A 278 -23.28 -1.07 -21.96
C GLU A 278 -24.04 -1.75 -20.80
N ALA A 279 -24.88 -2.73 -21.11
CA ALA A 279 -25.55 -3.54 -20.09
C ALA A 279 -24.52 -4.31 -19.24
N CYS A 280 -23.50 -4.90 -19.85
CA CYS A 280 -22.41 -5.54 -19.12
C CYS A 280 -21.72 -4.58 -18.15
N ASN A 281 -21.38 -3.36 -18.61
CA ASN A 281 -20.72 -2.36 -17.77
C ASN A 281 -21.60 -1.90 -16.61
N ILE A 282 -22.91 -1.75 -16.83
CA ILE A 282 -23.83 -1.38 -15.76
C ILE A 282 -23.96 -2.53 -14.74
N LEU A 283 -24.19 -3.74 -15.22
CA LEU A 283 -24.44 -4.91 -14.37
C LEU A 283 -23.18 -5.43 -13.68
N SER A 284 -21.98 -5.10 -14.18
CA SER A 284 -20.72 -5.43 -13.49
C SER A 284 -20.55 -4.70 -12.14
N LYS A 285 -21.33 -3.63 -11.92
CA LYS A 285 -21.38 -2.90 -10.64
C LYS A 285 -22.33 -3.52 -9.62
N LYS A 286 -22.83 -4.73 -9.89
CA LYS A 286 -23.70 -5.49 -8.98
C LYS A 286 -23.11 -5.54 -7.58
N GLN A 287 -23.94 -5.21 -6.61
CA GLN A 287 -23.71 -5.45 -5.19
C GLN A 287 -24.71 -6.47 -4.67
N GLU A 288 -24.42 -7.13 -3.57
CA GLU A 288 -25.29 -8.13 -2.99
C GLU A 288 -25.72 -7.75 -1.58
N CYS A 289 -26.98 -7.94 -1.31
CA CYS A 289 -27.56 -7.69 0.01
C CYS A 289 -27.07 -8.74 1.01
N ALA A 290 -26.48 -8.30 2.09
CA ALA A 290 -25.97 -9.19 3.14
C ALA A 290 -27.08 -9.99 3.85
N GLN A 291 -28.36 -9.55 3.77
CA GLN A 291 -29.48 -10.24 4.40
C GLN A 291 -30.17 -11.23 3.47
N CYS A 292 -30.51 -10.82 2.24
CA CYS A 292 -31.30 -11.65 1.35
C CYS A 292 -30.56 -12.18 0.12
N GLY A 293 -29.30 -11.80 -0.09
CA GLY A 293 -28.50 -12.20 -1.24
C GLY A 293 -28.92 -11.58 -2.58
N GLN A 294 -29.94 -10.74 -2.61
CA GLN A 294 -30.38 -10.12 -3.86
C GLN A 294 -29.37 -9.10 -4.38
N GLY A 295 -29.16 -9.14 -5.69
CA GLY A 295 -28.34 -8.15 -6.37
C GLY A 295 -29.06 -6.80 -6.53
N PHE A 296 -28.30 -5.70 -6.39
CA PHE A 296 -28.77 -4.33 -6.63
C PHE A 296 -27.62 -3.47 -7.18
N LEU A 297 -27.91 -2.26 -7.65
CA LEU A 297 -26.92 -1.34 -8.21
C LEU A 297 -26.62 -0.15 -7.29
N ASN A 298 -27.60 0.68 -7.03
CA ASN A 298 -27.39 2.00 -6.44
C ASN A 298 -28.22 2.28 -5.19
N THR A 299 -29.30 1.55 -4.98
CA THR A 299 -30.22 1.81 -3.88
C THR A 299 -29.99 0.81 -2.77
N TRP A 300 -29.29 1.25 -1.74
CA TRP A 300 -28.93 0.42 -0.60
C TRP A 300 -28.93 1.22 0.70
N LEU A 301 -28.96 0.49 1.79
CA LEU A 301 -28.66 0.99 3.11
C LEU A 301 -27.27 0.55 3.52
N GLU A 302 -26.45 1.50 3.91
CA GLU A 302 -25.16 1.20 4.51
C GLU A 302 -25.35 0.93 6.00
N CYS A 303 -24.96 -0.27 6.43
CA CYS A 303 -25.06 -0.74 7.80
C CYS A 303 -23.71 -1.24 8.29
N VAL A 304 -23.60 -1.47 9.57
CA VAL A 304 -22.40 -2.00 10.21
C VAL A 304 -22.71 -3.34 10.84
N ARG A 305 -21.87 -4.33 10.56
CA ARG A 305 -21.86 -5.62 11.26
C ARG A 305 -20.62 -5.70 12.14
N PHE A 306 -20.79 -6.14 13.37
CA PHE A 306 -19.68 -6.33 14.29
C PHE A 306 -19.21 -7.78 14.24
N VAL A 307 -18.00 -7.98 13.73
CA VAL A 307 -17.40 -9.31 13.51
C VAL A 307 -16.39 -9.62 14.60
N ASN A 308 -16.51 -10.79 15.22
CA ASN A 308 -15.50 -11.29 16.15
C ASN A 308 -14.38 -11.97 15.35
N VAL A 309 -13.26 -11.30 15.24
CA VAL A 309 -12.10 -11.76 14.46
C VAL A 309 -10.97 -12.33 15.35
N GLY A 310 -11.09 -12.22 16.67
CA GLY A 310 -10.07 -12.67 17.62
C GLY A 310 -9.78 -14.17 17.61
N GLN A 311 -10.66 -14.99 17.02
CA GLN A 311 -10.43 -16.43 16.86
C GLN A 311 -9.63 -16.76 15.57
N LYS A 312 -9.60 -15.84 14.60
CA LYS A 312 -9.00 -16.06 13.27
C LYS A 312 -7.64 -15.41 13.11
N MET A 313 -7.38 -14.34 13.86
CA MET A 313 -6.16 -13.55 13.75
C MET A 313 -5.78 -12.90 15.08
N LYS A 314 -4.50 -12.58 15.24
CA LYS A 314 -4.02 -11.78 16.37
C LYS A 314 -4.39 -10.33 16.18
N ILE A 315 -5.17 -9.77 17.12
CA ILE A 315 -5.61 -8.36 17.09
C ILE A 315 -5.01 -7.61 18.27
N SER A 316 -4.95 -6.30 18.13
CA SER A 316 -4.61 -5.35 19.19
C SER A 316 -5.45 -5.59 20.47
N ARG A 317 -4.84 -5.43 21.62
CA ARG A 317 -5.34 -5.89 22.94
C ARG A 317 -6.74 -5.42 23.36
N ASN A 318 -7.29 -4.38 22.74
CA ASN A 318 -8.57 -3.77 23.19
C ASN A 318 -9.69 -3.86 22.14
N VAL A 319 -9.50 -4.54 21.03
CA VAL A 319 -10.50 -4.66 19.96
C VAL A 319 -10.99 -6.10 19.89
N HIS A 320 -12.21 -6.36 20.39
CA HIS A 320 -12.83 -7.68 20.33
C HIS A 320 -13.77 -7.84 19.14
N LEU A 321 -14.41 -6.75 18.73
CA LEU A 321 -15.37 -6.70 17.64
C LEU A 321 -14.94 -5.67 16.63
N LEU A 322 -14.83 -6.08 15.35
CA LEU A 322 -14.47 -5.20 14.26
C LEU A 322 -15.74 -4.70 13.57
N PRO A 323 -15.97 -3.37 13.48
CA PRO A 323 -17.09 -2.83 12.71
C PRO A 323 -16.77 -2.97 11.21
N VAL A 324 -17.58 -3.75 10.51
CA VAL A 324 -17.43 -4.02 9.07
C VAL A 324 -18.62 -3.46 8.33
N ARG A 325 -18.36 -2.71 7.25
CA ARG A 325 -19.39 -2.18 6.36
C ARG A 325 -20.22 -3.32 5.77
N THR A 326 -21.51 -3.11 5.71
CA THR A 326 -22.46 -4.08 5.19
C THR A 326 -23.53 -3.34 4.41
N LEU A 327 -23.92 -3.87 3.25
CA LEU A 327 -24.93 -3.27 2.39
C LEU A 327 -26.21 -4.10 2.40
N LEU A 328 -27.33 -3.43 2.57
CA LEU A 328 -28.66 -4.03 2.48
C LEU A 328 -29.43 -3.41 1.31
N CYS A 329 -30.19 -4.24 0.60
CA CYS A 329 -30.89 -3.80 -0.60
C CYS A 329 -32.13 -2.93 -0.32
N SER A 330 -32.64 -2.89 0.91
CA SER A 330 -33.86 -2.17 1.27
C SER A 330 -34.06 -2.08 2.79
N TYR A 331 -34.92 -1.18 3.24
CA TYR A 331 -35.42 -1.13 4.61
C TYR A 331 -36.11 -2.41 5.07
N LYS A 332 -36.75 -3.15 4.16
CA LYS A 332 -37.37 -4.45 4.48
C LYS A 332 -36.32 -5.44 5.01
N CYS A 333 -35.12 -5.45 4.42
CA CYS A 333 -34.03 -6.29 4.90
C CYS A 333 -33.47 -5.76 6.22
N PHE A 334 -33.40 -4.46 6.42
CA PHE A 334 -32.97 -3.85 7.68
C PHE A 334 -33.96 -4.10 8.83
N ASN A 335 -35.27 -4.05 8.54
CA ASN A 335 -36.31 -4.27 9.55
C ASN A 335 -36.59 -5.77 9.80
N HIS A 336 -35.89 -6.67 9.14
CA HIS A 336 -36.06 -8.11 9.39
C HIS A 336 -35.56 -8.45 10.80
N PRO A 337 -36.35 -9.10 11.65
CA PRO A 337 -35.95 -9.39 13.04
C PRO A 337 -34.75 -10.33 13.07
N GLY A 338 -33.79 -10.04 13.98
CA GLY A 338 -32.67 -10.92 14.25
C GLY A 338 -31.47 -10.78 13.30
N HIS A 339 -31.42 -9.77 12.43
CA HIS A 339 -30.35 -9.63 11.43
C HIS A 339 -28.96 -9.28 12.01
N GLY A 340 -28.88 -8.69 13.21
CA GLY A 340 -27.60 -8.32 13.85
C GLY A 340 -26.82 -7.19 13.16
N PHE A 341 -27.46 -6.45 12.24
CA PHE A 341 -26.88 -5.25 11.62
C PHE A 341 -27.22 -4.01 12.44
N PHE A 342 -26.27 -3.08 12.50
CA PHE A 342 -26.40 -1.83 13.23
C PHE A 342 -26.31 -0.71 12.19
N GLY A 343 -27.30 0.18 12.17
CA GLY A 343 -27.36 1.16 11.10
C GLY A 343 -26.58 2.41 11.43
N ILE A 344 -25.79 2.88 10.48
CA ILE A 344 -25.84 4.26 10.05
C ILE A 344 -26.55 4.20 8.72
N ALA A 345 -27.87 4.37 8.73
CA ALA A 345 -28.59 4.55 7.49
C ALA A 345 -28.20 5.93 6.94
N VAL A 346 -27.25 5.96 6.06
CA VAL A 346 -27.04 7.10 5.17
C VAL A 346 -27.69 6.70 3.86
N PRO A 347 -28.68 7.44 3.38
CA PRO A 347 -29.33 7.18 2.10
C PRO A 347 -28.35 7.31 0.94
#